data_c68eb3cac2f0b108d670c41e4d9cafe9
#
_entry.id   c68eb3cac2f0b108d670c41e4d9cafe9
#
_cell.length_a   1.000
_cell.length_b   1.000
_cell.length_c   1.000
_cell.angle_alpha   90.00
_cell.angle_beta   90.00
_cell.angle_gamma   90.00
#
_symmetry.space_group_name_H-M   'P 1'
#
loop_
_entity.id
_entity.type
_entity.pdbx_description
1 polymer ?
#
loop_
_entity_poly.entity_id
_entity_poly.type
_entity_poly.pdbx_seq_one_letter_code
_entity_poly.pdbx_strand_id
1 'polypeptide(L)'
;MTAPDTTGRLWDDGPDHHVALSGGGDPMATMRQADATWSGDLLSGRGTVTAATTRVFADLPTTWASRIGEPAGVTSPEELLAAAHASCFSMACSNELAKAGTPPTKVSVSVAVTGDKLESGWTVLASAITVRGVVPGATEASFREAAEKAKDGCPISKALKGNVELSVEAILEG
;
A
#
# COMPACT_ATOMS: atom_id res chain seq x y z
N MET A 1 47.16 -15.14 -18.66
CA MET A 1 46.42 -13.88 -18.79
C MET A 1 45.00 -14.23 -19.12
N THR A 2 44.20 -14.40 -18.10
CA THR A 2 42.75 -14.73 -18.18
C THR A 2 41.96 -13.45 -17.89
N ALA A 3 41.05 -13.09 -18.81
CA ALA A 3 40.20 -11.91 -18.70
C ALA A 3 39.21 -12.04 -17.53
N PRO A 4 38.85 -10.95 -16.83
CA PRO A 4 37.88 -10.98 -15.76
C PRO A 4 36.44 -11.16 -16.33
N ASP A 5 35.69 -12.02 -15.66
CA ASP A 5 34.26 -12.22 -15.86
C ASP A 5 33.49 -10.92 -15.52
N THR A 6 32.68 -10.45 -16.50
CA THR A 6 31.90 -9.22 -16.42
C THR A 6 30.45 -9.45 -15.98
N THR A 7 30.18 -10.43 -15.12
CA THR A 7 28.87 -10.58 -14.47
C THR A 7 28.91 -9.96 -13.09
N GLY A 8 28.73 -8.63 -13.01
CA GLY A 8 28.63 -7.90 -11.76
C GLY A 8 27.40 -8.25 -10.93
N ARG A 9 27.35 -9.45 -10.34
CA ARG A 9 26.42 -9.75 -9.25
C ARG A 9 27.01 -9.28 -7.94
N LEU A 10 26.51 -8.17 -7.46
CA LEU A 10 26.93 -7.57 -6.17
C LEU A 10 26.19 -8.12 -4.95
N TRP A 11 25.38 -9.16 -5.11
CA TRP A 11 24.67 -9.78 -3.97
C TRP A 11 24.85 -11.30 -4.07
N ASP A 12 25.55 -11.81 -3.05
CA ASP A 12 25.69 -13.23 -2.78
C ASP A 12 24.29 -13.81 -2.52
N ASP A 13 23.93 -14.88 -3.27
CA ASP A 13 22.74 -15.69 -3.02
C ASP A 13 22.94 -16.48 -1.72
N GLY A 14 23.02 -15.76 -0.59
CA GLY A 14 23.01 -16.34 0.74
C GLY A 14 21.67 -17.03 1.03
N PRO A 15 21.65 -18.06 1.87
CA PRO A 15 20.46 -18.86 2.10
C PRO A 15 19.31 -17.99 2.63
N ASP A 16 18.12 -18.24 2.08
CA ASP A 16 16.83 -17.67 2.41
C ASP A 16 16.74 -17.04 3.80
N HIS A 17 16.79 -15.72 3.88
CA HIS A 17 16.41 -15.00 5.09
C HIS A 17 14.89 -15.09 5.25
N HIS A 18 14.41 -16.30 5.51
CA HIS A 18 13.09 -16.49 6.08
C HIS A 18 13.13 -15.86 7.48
N VAL A 19 12.53 -14.69 7.65
CA VAL A 19 12.12 -14.26 8.97
C VAL A 19 11.08 -15.27 9.44
N ALA A 20 11.55 -16.28 10.16
CA ALA A 20 10.68 -17.24 10.82
C ALA A 20 9.89 -16.45 11.87
N LEU A 21 8.63 -16.20 11.58
CA LEU A 21 7.66 -15.84 12.60
C LEU A 21 7.50 -17.06 13.50
N SER A 22 8.31 -17.13 14.57
CA SER A 22 8.23 -18.16 15.59
C SER A 22 6.97 -17.93 16.41
N GLY A 23 5.91 -18.59 16.01
CA GLY A 23 4.66 -18.71 16.73
C GLY A 23 3.84 -19.78 16.03
N GLY A 24 3.44 -20.85 16.75
CA GLY A 24 2.64 -21.97 16.25
C GLY A 24 1.43 -21.45 15.51
N GLY A 25 1.60 -21.13 14.23
CA GLY A 25 0.70 -20.36 13.42
C GLY A 25 -0.12 -21.25 12.52
N ASP A 26 -1.38 -21.00 12.54
CA ASP A 26 -2.39 -21.31 11.58
C ASP A 26 -1.82 -21.43 10.14
N PRO A 27 -2.18 -22.49 9.37
CA PRO A 27 -1.68 -22.72 8.01
C PRO A 27 -2.07 -21.64 6.97
N MET A 28 -2.69 -20.54 7.40
CA MET A 28 -3.17 -19.43 6.55
C MET A 28 -2.21 -18.23 6.47
N ALA A 29 -1.03 -18.28 7.11
CA ALA A 29 -0.06 -17.17 7.00
C ALA A 29 0.46 -17.06 5.57
N THR A 30 0.30 -15.88 4.96
CA THR A 30 0.81 -15.59 3.61
C THR A 30 1.90 -14.54 3.67
N MET A 31 3.02 -14.79 2.98
CA MET A 31 4.11 -13.82 2.82
C MET A 31 4.05 -13.21 1.41
N ARG A 32 4.30 -11.90 1.34
CA ARG A 32 4.50 -11.16 0.09
C ARG A 32 5.75 -10.31 0.23
N GLN A 33 6.55 -10.27 -0.80
CA GLN A 33 7.87 -9.65 -0.78
C GLN A 33 7.97 -8.59 -1.88
N ALA A 34 8.63 -7.50 -1.56
CA ALA A 34 9.07 -6.49 -2.50
C ALA A 34 10.53 -6.15 -2.20
N ASP A 35 11.29 -5.87 -3.25
CA ASP A 35 12.68 -5.47 -3.19
C ASP A 35 12.81 -4.02 -3.65
N ALA A 36 13.75 -3.30 -3.06
CA ALA A 36 14.10 -1.95 -3.49
C ALA A 36 15.61 -1.78 -3.49
N THR A 37 16.10 -1.01 -4.45
CA THR A 37 17.51 -0.58 -4.51
C THR A 37 17.58 0.93 -4.49
N TRP A 38 18.66 1.48 -3.94
CA TRP A 38 18.96 2.91 -3.99
C TRP A 38 20.44 3.10 -4.28
N SER A 39 20.76 4.02 -5.18
CA SER A 39 22.14 4.37 -5.57
C SER A 39 22.35 5.86 -5.43
N GLY A 40 23.45 6.26 -4.80
CA GLY A 40 23.80 7.66 -4.56
C GLY A 40 23.27 8.21 -3.23
N ASP A 41 23.49 9.52 -3.03
CA ASP A 41 22.97 10.23 -1.86
C ASP A 41 21.44 10.47 -1.98
N LEU A 42 20.84 11.00 -0.92
CA LEU A 42 19.38 11.19 -0.86
C LEU A 42 18.86 12.14 -1.95
N LEU A 43 19.56 13.22 -2.24
CA LEU A 43 19.04 14.30 -3.07
C LEU A 43 19.29 14.03 -4.58
N SER A 44 20.45 13.47 -4.91
CA SER A 44 20.87 13.21 -6.30
C SER A 44 20.71 11.75 -6.70
N GLY A 45 20.52 10.87 -5.74
CA GLY A 45 20.37 9.44 -5.97
C GLY A 45 19.03 9.06 -6.59
N ARG A 46 18.96 7.81 -6.98
CA ARG A 46 17.77 7.21 -7.57
C ARG A 46 17.64 5.75 -7.16
N GLY A 47 16.42 5.28 -7.10
CA GLY A 47 16.14 3.89 -6.74
C GLY A 47 15.12 3.26 -7.67
N THR A 48 14.88 1.99 -7.42
CA THR A 48 13.81 1.22 -8.02
C THR A 48 13.12 0.36 -6.98
N VAL A 49 11.87 0.00 -7.25
CA VAL A 49 11.10 -0.95 -6.44
C VAL A 49 10.45 -2.01 -7.33
N THR A 50 10.46 -3.25 -6.86
CA THR A 50 9.94 -4.44 -7.57
C THR A 50 9.04 -5.25 -6.65
N ALA A 51 7.88 -5.69 -7.14
CA ALA A 51 7.06 -6.69 -6.47
C ALA A 51 7.70 -8.08 -6.64
N ALA A 52 8.58 -8.48 -5.73
CA ALA A 52 9.41 -9.67 -5.86
C ALA A 52 8.60 -10.97 -5.96
N THR A 53 7.49 -11.08 -5.20
CA THR A 53 6.66 -12.29 -5.21
C THR A 53 5.95 -12.53 -6.54
N THR A 54 5.36 -11.49 -7.14
CA THR A 54 4.48 -11.64 -8.31
C THR A 54 5.09 -11.12 -9.60
N ARG A 55 6.06 -10.22 -9.49
CA ARG A 55 6.63 -9.45 -10.59
C ARG A 55 5.60 -8.69 -11.44
N VAL A 56 4.44 -8.38 -10.87
CA VAL A 56 3.39 -7.60 -11.52
C VAL A 56 3.85 -6.19 -11.90
N PHE A 57 4.83 -5.67 -11.17
CA PHE A 57 5.66 -4.55 -11.57
C PHE A 57 7.13 -4.82 -11.18
N ALA A 58 8.06 -4.31 -11.97
CA ALA A 58 9.48 -4.42 -11.73
C ALA A 58 10.18 -3.10 -12.09
N ASP A 59 11.21 -2.78 -11.33
CA ASP A 59 12.10 -1.63 -11.56
C ASP A 59 11.36 -0.28 -11.71
N LEU A 60 10.23 -0.12 -10.98
CA LEU A 60 9.55 1.17 -10.90
C LEU A 60 10.51 2.20 -10.32
N PRO A 61 10.80 3.30 -11.03
CA PRO A 61 11.75 4.28 -10.55
C PRO A 61 11.21 5.04 -9.32
N THR A 62 12.11 5.37 -8.40
CA THR A 62 11.84 6.22 -7.24
C THR A 62 12.95 7.25 -7.09
N THR A 63 12.58 8.47 -6.70
CA THR A 63 13.53 9.54 -6.39
C THR A 63 13.08 10.31 -5.16
N TRP A 64 14.00 11.05 -4.54
CA TRP A 64 13.61 11.97 -3.47
C TRP A 64 12.71 13.09 -4.00
N ALA A 65 12.98 13.60 -5.20
CA ALA A 65 12.17 14.65 -5.83
C ALA A 65 10.72 14.22 -6.07
N SER A 66 10.46 12.97 -6.50
CA SER A 66 9.10 12.47 -6.69
C SER A 66 8.31 12.31 -5.39
N ARG A 67 9.02 12.25 -4.26
CA ARG A 67 8.41 12.15 -2.93
C ARG A 67 7.94 13.50 -2.39
N ILE A 68 8.67 14.60 -2.69
CA ILE A 68 8.44 15.92 -2.09
C ILE A 68 7.92 16.98 -3.06
N GLY A 69 7.90 16.69 -4.35
CA GLY A 69 7.49 17.61 -5.41
C GLY A 69 6.48 17.00 -6.36
N GLU A 70 6.41 17.57 -7.56
CA GLU A 70 5.57 17.03 -8.63
C GLU A 70 6.09 15.63 -9.07
N PRO A 71 5.23 14.62 -9.13
CA PRO A 71 5.65 13.21 -9.32
C PRO A 71 6.28 12.92 -10.69
N ALA A 72 6.02 13.72 -11.72
CA ALA A 72 6.62 13.63 -13.06
C ALA A 72 6.67 12.20 -13.65
N GLY A 73 5.68 11.37 -13.34
CA GLY A 73 5.64 9.96 -13.80
C GLY A 73 6.55 9.00 -13.03
N VAL A 74 7.08 9.41 -11.89
CA VAL A 74 7.90 8.59 -10.99
C VAL A 74 7.14 8.36 -9.70
N THR A 75 7.02 7.10 -9.26
CA THR A 75 6.27 6.77 -8.05
C THR A 75 6.99 7.17 -6.76
N SER A 76 6.28 7.11 -5.65
CA SER A 76 6.79 7.38 -4.30
C SER A 76 6.36 6.31 -3.29
N PRO A 77 7.04 6.19 -2.14
CA PRO A 77 6.58 5.32 -1.06
C PRO A 77 5.15 5.62 -0.60
N GLU A 78 4.76 6.90 -0.60
CA GLU A 78 3.42 7.34 -0.22
C GLU A 78 2.36 6.85 -1.23
N GLU A 79 2.65 6.91 -2.54
CA GLU A 79 1.75 6.40 -3.57
C GLU A 79 1.62 4.87 -3.51
N LEU A 80 2.71 4.15 -3.27
CA LEU A 80 2.69 2.70 -3.08
C LEU A 80 1.88 2.31 -1.83
N LEU A 81 2.00 3.06 -0.74
CA LEU A 81 1.19 2.87 0.46
C LEU A 81 -0.29 3.16 0.18
N ALA A 82 -0.60 4.22 -0.57
CA ALA A 82 -1.95 4.56 -0.99
C ALA A 82 -2.57 3.43 -1.83
N ALA A 83 -1.82 2.87 -2.78
CA ALA A 83 -2.26 1.74 -3.61
C ALA A 83 -2.56 0.49 -2.77
N ALA A 84 -1.67 0.14 -1.82
CA ALA A 84 -1.87 -0.96 -0.89
C ALA A 84 -3.12 -0.75 -0.02
N HIS A 85 -3.31 0.47 0.51
CA HIS A 85 -4.45 0.80 1.36
C HIS A 85 -5.76 0.78 0.56
N ALA A 86 -5.79 1.37 -0.64
CA ALA A 86 -6.98 1.37 -1.50
C ALA A 86 -7.43 -0.06 -1.85
N SER A 87 -6.48 -0.91 -2.23
CA SER A 87 -6.75 -2.31 -2.56
C SER A 87 -7.29 -3.09 -1.34
N CYS A 88 -6.65 -2.96 -0.19
CA CYS A 88 -7.07 -3.64 1.04
C CYS A 88 -8.44 -3.17 1.51
N PHE A 89 -8.68 -1.85 1.51
CA PHE A 89 -9.94 -1.26 1.92
C PHE A 89 -11.10 -1.64 1.00
N SER A 90 -10.89 -1.70 -0.33
CA SER A 90 -11.94 -2.11 -1.27
C SER A 90 -12.48 -3.51 -0.98
N MET A 91 -11.59 -4.45 -0.65
CA MET A 91 -11.97 -5.80 -0.24
C MET A 91 -12.70 -5.81 1.11
N ALA A 92 -12.22 -5.04 2.08
CA ALA A 92 -12.85 -4.93 3.39
C ALA A 92 -14.27 -4.32 3.28
N CYS A 93 -14.44 -3.27 2.49
CA CYS A 93 -15.72 -2.62 2.26
C CYS A 93 -16.72 -3.56 1.57
N SER A 94 -16.29 -4.26 0.53
CA SER A 94 -17.11 -5.27 -0.14
C SER A 94 -17.59 -6.36 0.83
N ASN A 95 -16.71 -6.82 1.71
CA ASN A 95 -17.04 -7.83 2.73
C ASN A 95 -18.05 -7.31 3.76
N GLU A 96 -17.90 -6.07 4.25
CA GLU A 96 -18.86 -5.50 5.22
C GLU A 96 -20.24 -5.25 4.59
N LEU A 97 -20.30 -4.81 3.33
CA LEU A 97 -21.55 -4.69 2.57
C LEU A 97 -22.22 -6.05 2.36
N ALA A 98 -21.48 -7.08 2.02
CA ALA A 98 -22.00 -8.43 1.85
C ALA A 98 -22.56 -8.99 3.18
N LYS A 99 -21.88 -8.78 4.30
CA LYS A 99 -22.36 -9.14 5.64
C LYS A 99 -23.64 -8.40 6.03
N ALA A 100 -23.80 -7.16 5.57
CA ALA A 100 -25.00 -6.36 5.77
C ALA A 100 -26.18 -6.80 4.87
N GLY A 101 -25.99 -7.78 3.97
CA GLY A 101 -27.00 -8.27 3.05
C GLY A 101 -27.16 -7.43 1.78
N THR A 102 -26.28 -6.47 1.54
CA THR A 102 -26.26 -5.60 0.37
C THR A 102 -24.92 -5.69 -0.36
N PRO A 103 -24.61 -6.84 -1.00
CA PRO A 103 -23.36 -6.98 -1.73
C PRO A 103 -23.24 -5.92 -2.84
N PRO A 104 -22.08 -5.27 -3.01
CA PRO A 104 -21.94 -4.22 -4.01
C PRO A 104 -21.87 -4.80 -5.42
N THR A 105 -22.42 -4.09 -6.39
CA THR A 105 -22.11 -4.32 -7.81
C THR A 105 -20.70 -3.81 -8.12
N LYS A 106 -20.34 -2.67 -7.51
CA LYS A 106 -19.01 -2.06 -7.70
C LYS A 106 -18.65 -1.19 -6.49
N VAL A 107 -17.41 -1.23 -6.08
CA VAL A 107 -16.78 -0.20 -5.23
C VAL A 107 -15.56 0.35 -5.93
N SER A 108 -15.42 1.66 -5.93
CA SER A 108 -14.25 2.39 -6.42
C SER A 108 -13.65 3.13 -5.25
N VAL A 109 -12.36 2.91 -4.98
CA VAL A 109 -11.67 3.47 -3.82
C VAL A 109 -10.50 4.32 -4.29
N SER A 110 -10.41 5.53 -3.75
CA SER A 110 -9.25 6.40 -3.87
C SER A 110 -8.68 6.65 -2.48
N VAL A 111 -7.38 6.62 -2.35
CA VAL A 111 -6.68 6.92 -1.09
C VAL A 111 -5.62 7.98 -1.35
N ALA A 112 -5.64 9.03 -0.54
CA ALA A 112 -4.59 10.04 -0.51
C ALA A 112 -3.75 9.85 0.76
N VAL A 113 -2.47 9.58 0.59
CA VAL A 113 -1.49 9.53 1.69
C VAL A 113 -0.74 10.86 1.72
N THR A 114 -0.77 11.53 2.88
CA THR A 114 -0.06 12.80 3.08
C THR A 114 1.17 12.56 3.95
N GLY A 115 2.32 13.01 3.44
CA GLY A 115 3.56 13.09 4.20
C GLY A 115 4.04 14.53 4.32
N ASP A 116 4.72 14.84 5.42
CA ASP A 116 5.35 16.14 5.64
C ASP A 116 6.64 16.01 6.44
N LYS A 117 7.45 17.06 6.41
CA LYS A 117 8.68 17.17 7.17
C LYS A 117 8.39 17.76 8.55
N LEU A 118 8.47 16.93 9.58
CA LEU A 118 8.42 17.33 10.97
C LEU A 118 9.84 17.53 11.55
N GLU A 119 9.95 17.97 12.81
CA GLU A 119 11.23 18.02 13.52
C GLU A 119 11.92 16.64 13.60
N SER A 120 11.13 15.57 13.70
CA SER A 120 11.59 14.18 13.70
C SER A 120 12.03 13.65 12.33
N GLY A 121 11.81 14.40 11.25
CA GLY A 121 12.07 14.00 9.87
C GLY A 121 10.80 13.86 9.03
N TRP A 122 10.93 13.24 7.85
CA TRP A 122 9.80 12.98 6.95
C TRP A 122 8.84 11.96 7.57
N THR A 123 7.57 12.33 7.70
CA THR A 123 6.57 11.54 8.43
C THR A 123 5.29 11.43 7.60
N VAL A 124 4.70 10.23 7.56
CA VAL A 124 3.36 10.02 7.01
C VAL A 124 2.34 10.46 8.06
N LEU A 125 1.53 11.47 7.73
CA LEU A 125 0.60 12.10 8.67
C LEU A 125 -0.82 11.58 8.56
N ALA A 126 -1.31 11.39 7.33
CA ALA A 126 -2.70 11.04 7.09
C ALA A 126 -2.85 10.04 5.93
N SER A 127 -3.91 9.25 5.99
CA SER A 127 -4.40 8.43 4.88
C SER A 127 -5.91 8.60 4.77
N ALA A 128 -6.33 9.42 3.80
CA ALA A 128 -7.73 9.77 3.54
C ALA A 128 -8.30 8.87 2.45
N ILE A 129 -9.39 8.17 2.78
CA ILE A 129 -10.07 7.22 1.90
C ILE A 129 -11.34 7.88 1.37
N THR A 130 -11.55 7.83 0.05
CA THR A 130 -12.85 8.12 -0.58
C THR A 130 -13.34 6.84 -1.25
N VAL A 131 -14.52 6.37 -0.87
CA VAL A 131 -15.15 5.20 -1.48
C VAL A 131 -16.46 5.57 -2.15
N ARG A 132 -16.61 5.17 -3.42
CA ARG A 132 -17.84 5.29 -4.22
C ARG A 132 -18.39 3.91 -4.48
N GLY A 133 -19.69 3.71 -4.25
CA GLY A 133 -20.31 2.40 -4.37
C GLY A 133 -21.60 2.39 -5.18
N VAL A 134 -21.74 1.43 -6.10
CA VAL A 134 -23.03 1.01 -6.68
C VAL A 134 -23.47 -0.21 -5.89
N VAL A 135 -24.45 -0.01 -4.98
CA VAL A 135 -24.84 -1.01 -3.98
C VAL A 135 -26.36 -1.15 -3.93
N PRO A 136 -26.95 -2.06 -4.73
CA PRO A 136 -28.39 -2.27 -4.75
C PRO A 136 -28.96 -2.56 -3.36
N GLY A 137 -30.01 -1.85 -3.00
CA GLY A 137 -30.69 -2.02 -1.71
C GLY A 137 -30.03 -1.33 -0.52
N ALA A 138 -28.87 -0.70 -0.68
CA ALA A 138 -28.25 0.10 0.36
C ALA A 138 -28.84 1.52 0.41
N THR A 139 -28.80 2.12 1.58
CA THR A 139 -29.02 3.55 1.79
C THR A 139 -27.67 4.25 2.01
N GLU A 140 -27.62 5.57 1.86
CA GLU A 140 -26.41 6.35 2.19
C GLU A 140 -25.92 6.08 3.63
N ALA A 141 -26.85 5.95 4.58
CA ALA A 141 -26.53 5.67 5.97
C ALA A 141 -25.89 4.28 6.15
N SER A 142 -26.49 3.24 5.56
CA SER A 142 -25.94 1.88 5.65
C SER A 142 -24.62 1.72 4.91
N PHE A 143 -24.45 2.41 3.77
CA PHE A 143 -23.20 2.41 3.02
C PHE A 143 -22.07 3.09 3.82
N ARG A 144 -22.36 4.25 4.45
CA ARG A 144 -21.42 4.94 5.32
C ARG A 144 -21.02 4.08 6.52
N GLU A 145 -21.99 3.43 7.17
CA GLU A 145 -21.71 2.53 8.30
C GLU A 145 -20.80 1.36 7.88
N ALA A 146 -21.05 0.76 6.71
CA ALA A 146 -20.20 -0.31 6.18
C ALA A 146 -18.77 0.18 5.87
N ALA A 147 -18.64 1.39 5.32
CA ALA A 147 -17.33 2.00 5.06
C ALA A 147 -16.55 2.29 6.35
N GLU A 148 -17.20 2.78 7.41
CA GLU A 148 -16.55 2.97 8.72
C GLU A 148 -16.09 1.64 9.33
N LYS A 149 -16.92 0.61 9.29
CA LYS A 149 -16.54 -0.75 9.73
C LYS A 149 -15.39 -1.31 8.91
N ALA A 150 -15.38 -1.06 7.60
CA ALA A 150 -14.29 -1.45 6.72
C ALA A 150 -12.98 -0.75 7.08
N LYS A 151 -13.02 0.55 7.42
CA LYS A 151 -11.85 1.30 7.89
C LYS A 151 -11.28 0.68 9.15
N ASP A 152 -12.11 0.33 10.11
CA ASP A 152 -11.66 -0.30 11.36
C ASP A 152 -11.20 -1.76 11.16
N GLY A 153 -11.79 -2.46 10.20
CA GLY A 153 -11.52 -3.87 9.89
C GLY A 153 -10.32 -4.10 8.96
N CYS A 154 -9.99 -3.14 8.09
CA CYS A 154 -8.95 -3.27 7.08
C CYS A 154 -7.56 -3.52 7.70
N PRO A 155 -6.84 -4.59 7.32
CA PRO A 155 -5.49 -4.88 7.82
C PRO A 155 -4.50 -3.72 7.67
N ILE A 156 -4.52 -3.01 6.54
CA ILE A 156 -3.62 -1.86 6.31
C ILE A 156 -4.02 -0.69 7.23
N SER A 157 -5.31 -0.38 7.37
CA SER A 157 -5.76 0.63 8.34
C SER A 157 -5.30 0.29 9.76
N LYS A 158 -5.42 -0.98 10.17
CA LYS A 158 -4.95 -1.44 11.49
C LYS A 158 -3.44 -1.25 11.67
N ALA A 159 -2.64 -1.51 10.63
CA ALA A 159 -1.20 -1.31 10.66
C ALA A 159 -0.80 0.18 10.78
N LEU A 160 -1.62 1.09 10.23
CA LEU A 160 -1.39 2.54 10.28
C LEU A 160 -1.95 3.19 11.56
N LYS A 161 -2.90 2.53 12.22
CA LYS A 161 -3.61 3.07 13.39
C LYS A 161 -2.66 3.45 14.53
N GLY A 162 -2.85 4.66 15.05
CA GLY A 162 -2.04 5.20 16.15
C GLY A 162 -0.85 6.05 15.70
N ASN A 163 -0.40 5.91 14.44
CA ASN A 163 0.67 6.74 13.87
C ASN A 163 0.19 7.66 12.75
N VAL A 164 -0.90 7.30 12.08
CA VAL A 164 -1.41 7.99 10.90
C VAL A 164 -2.88 8.31 11.14
N GLU A 165 -3.30 9.54 10.84
CA GLU A 165 -4.71 9.92 10.86
C GLU A 165 -5.46 9.21 9.72
N LEU A 166 -6.54 8.50 10.07
CA LEU A 166 -7.34 7.73 9.13
C LEU A 166 -8.74 8.34 9.00
N SER A 167 -9.15 8.67 7.78
CA SER A 167 -10.50 9.14 7.48
C SER A 167 -11.13 8.35 6.34
N VAL A 168 -12.48 8.32 6.30
CA VAL A 168 -13.22 7.75 5.17
C VAL A 168 -14.40 8.64 4.82
N GLU A 169 -14.54 8.90 3.52
CA GLU A 169 -15.71 9.50 2.90
C GLU A 169 -16.40 8.45 2.04
N ALA A 170 -17.70 8.23 2.26
CA ALA A 170 -18.49 7.23 1.57
C ALA A 170 -19.59 7.90 0.72
N ILE A 171 -19.62 7.61 -0.59
CA ILE A 171 -20.52 8.19 -1.57
C ILE A 171 -21.26 7.03 -2.25
N LEU A 172 -22.57 6.91 -1.97
CA LEU A 172 -23.42 5.95 -2.66
C LEU A 172 -23.77 6.51 -4.05
N GLU A 173 -23.48 5.72 -5.08
CA GLU A 173 -23.89 6.00 -6.47
C GLU A 173 -25.11 5.12 -6.76
N GLY A 174 -26.15 5.69 -7.37
CA GLY A 174 -27.46 5.08 -7.62
C GLY A 174 -27.49 3.76 -8.37
#